data_880916ca4de4ae3fc9cb39fb4753676c
#
_entry.id   880916ca4de4ae3fc9cb39fb4753676c
#
_cell.length_a   1.000
_cell.length_b   1.000
_cell.length_c   1.000
_cell.angle_alpha   90.00
_cell.angle_beta   90.00
_cell.angle_gamma   90.00
#
_symmetry.space_group_name_H-M   'P 1'
#
loop_
_entity.id
_entity.type
_entity.pdbx_description
1 polymer ?
#
loop_
_entity_poly.entity_id
_entity_poly.type
_entity_poly.pdbx_seq_one_letter_code
_entity_poly.pdbx_strand_id
1 'polypeptide(L)'
;ESHHLNHLTPNTLCMDLYTAAMKFALGEMDKATFTARAASALTQLRGMSDRDWMKLHFRHLTADDIAAYAIGDVPDAAVAKLAADLADRLTQPDLDLSKLKHSGYKDFTEGPPVETPILLRQDAYKALTEPVVFSEQDGSTVNAAHTARFGEIEQRFYATTAKGRALYDECLAQFEANRAKDPGLIKRDFAAYQASCAADFAQFPKTLPDLLKQELVFGRYSATGKGLAAAGTIATTDVNELIAKGFARVEGLRYEDFLPFSAAGIFASNLGQYGTKSTAAEKPTYSKELLQEIMGRRIIDPNVVYAGMEAESLLQMYGDLGLTNKLSEKESASLKGKVAGYLALIPE
;
A
#
# COMPACT_ATOMS: atom_id res chain seq x y z
N GLU A 1 15.49 -26.16 -5.50
CA GLU A 1 15.63 -24.75 -5.87
C GLU A 1 14.22 -24.20 -6.12
N SER A 2 13.93 -23.01 -5.64
CA SER A 2 12.72 -22.32 -6.06
C SER A 2 13.09 -21.24 -7.05
N HIS A 3 12.40 -21.25 -8.17
CA HIS A 3 12.52 -20.21 -9.15
C HIS A 3 11.50 -19.14 -8.83
N HIS A 4 11.98 -17.97 -8.56
CA HIS A 4 11.16 -16.78 -8.51
C HIS A 4 11.00 -16.31 -9.94
N LEU A 5 9.83 -16.56 -10.51
CA LEU A 5 9.45 -15.96 -11.77
C LEU A 5 9.11 -14.51 -11.46
N ASN A 6 10.08 -13.64 -11.55
CA ASN A 6 9.87 -12.24 -11.28
C ASN A 6 9.18 -11.57 -12.45
N HIS A 7 8.16 -10.90 -12.15
CA HIS A 7 7.29 -10.23 -13.06
C HIS A 7 6.88 -8.94 -12.45
N LEU A 8 6.21 -8.15 -13.21
CA LEU A 8 5.59 -6.94 -12.74
C LEU A 8 4.77 -7.23 -11.48
N THR A 9 5.19 -6.68 -10.35
CA THR A 9 4.38 -6.69 -9.13
C THR A 9 3.19 -5.77 -9.36
N PRO A 10 1.97 -6.29 -9.54
CA PRO A 10 0.83 -5.43 -9.76
C PRO A 10 0.49 -4.66 -8.49
N ASN A 11 0.31 -3.37 -8.65
CA ASN A 11 -0.23 -2.53 -7.61
C ASN A 11 -1.74 -2.56 -7.68
N THR A 12 -2.40 -2.92 -6.59
CA THR A 12 -3.86 -2.94 -6.49
C THR A 12 -4.38 -1.86 -5.57
N LEU A 13 -5.59 -1.39 -5.83
CA LEU A 13 -6.31 -0.47 -4.94
C LEU A 13 -6.86 -1.16 -3.70
N CYS A 14 -7.21 -2.44 -3.84
CA CYS A 14 -7.81 -3.21 -2.77
C CYS A 14 -7.34 -4.65 -2.84
N MET A 15 -6.45 -4.99 -1.93
CA MET A 15 -5.90 -6.34 -1.81
C MET A 15 -6.98 -7.39 -1.56
N ASP A 16 -7.97 -7.06 -0.72
CA ASP A 16 -9.04 -7.99 -0.37
C ASP A 16 -9.93 -8.31 -1.56
N LEU A 17 -10.26 -7.31 -2.40
CA LEU A 17 -11.01 -7.54 -3.64
C LEU A 17 -10.20 -8.39 -4.61
N TYR A 18 -8.91 -8.10 -4.77
CA TYR A 18 -8.03 -8.87 -5.65
C TYR A 18 -7.92 -10.33 -5.20
N THR A 19 -7.69 -10.56 -3.91
CA THR A 19 -7.60 -11.91 -3.35
C THR A 19 -8.92 -12.68 -3.49
N ALA A 20 -10.05 -12.02 -3.26
CA ALA A 20 -11.37 -12.62 -3.44
C ALA A 20 -11.61 -12.99 -4.92
N ALA A 21 -11.25 -12.09 -5.85
CA ALA A 21 -11.39 -12.33 -7.28
C ALA A 21 -10.56 -13.53 -7.76
N MET A 22 -9.30 -13.63 -7.29
CA MET A 22 -8.46 -14.79 -7.60
C MET A 22 -9.07 -16.10 -7.09
N LYS A 23 -9.52 -16.14 -5.84
CA LYS A 23 -10.14 -17.33 -5.25
C LYS A 23 -11.40 -17.75 -5.99
N PHE A 24 -12.22 -16.78 -6.34
CA PHE A 24 -13.45 -17.03 -7.11
C PHE A 24 -13.14 -17.55 -8.52
N ALA A 25 -12.24 -16.87 -9.24
CA ALA A 25 -11.84 -17.28 -10.60
C ALA A 25 -11.22 -18.67 -10.65
N LEU A 26 -10.59 -19.11 -9.58
CA LEU A 26 -9.97 -20.44 -9.48
C LEU A 26 -10.88 -21.50 -8.84
N GLY A 27 -12.14 -21.19 -8.60
CA GLY A 27 -13.13 -22.14 -8.12
C GLY A 27 -13.06 -22.46 -6.62
N GLU A 28 -12.29 -21.68 -5.85
CA GLU A 28 -12.15 -21.85 -4.38
C GLU A 28 -13.10 -21.00 -3.54
N MET A 29 -13.95 -20.23 -4.21
CA MET A 29 -14.97 -19.41 -3.57
C MET A 29 -16.24 -19.47 -4.38
N ASP A 30 -17.37 -19.64 -3.74
CA ASP A 30 -18.67 -19.57 -4.42
C ASP A 30 -19.04 -18.12 -4.79
N LYS A 31 -19.94 -17.99 -5.76
CA LYS A 31 -20.38 -16.71 -6.31
C LYS A 31 -21.00 -15.79 -5.25
N ALA A 32 -21.79 -16.34 -4.33
CA ALA A 32 -22.48 -15.55 -3.30
C ALA A 32 -21.46 -14.95 -2.32
N THR A 33 -20.49 -15.76 -1.88
CA THR A 33 -19.40 -15.33 -1.01
C THR A 33 -18.52 -14.27 -1.69
N PHE A 34 -18.18 -14.49 -2.97
CA PHE A 34 -17.42 -13.48 -3.74
C PHE A 34 -18.19 -12.17 -3.87
N THR A 35 -19.46 -12.22 -4.26
CA THR A 35 -20.28 -10.99 -4.41
C THR A 35 -20.37 -10.21 -3.12
N ALA A 36 -20.55 -10.87 -1.97
CA ALA A 36 -20.58 -10.23 -0.67
C ALA A 36 -19.22 -9.56 -0.31
N ARG A 37 -18.11 -10.23 -0.55
CA ARG A 37 -16.77 -9.68 -0.33
C ARG A 37 -16.46 -8.52 -1.27
N ALA A 38 -16.82 -8.64 -2.54
CA ALA A 38 -16.64 -7.57 -3.52
C ALA A 38 -17.45 -6.32 -3.13
N ALA A 39 -18.70 -6.48 -2.69
CA ALA A 39 -19.52 -5.38 -2.22
C ALA A 39 -18.90 -4.68 -1.00
N SER A 40 -18.39 -5.45 -0.03
CA SER A 40 -17.69 -4.90 1.14
C SER A 40 -16.44 -4.11 0.74
N ALA A 41 -15.59 -4.68 -0.12
CA ALA A 41 -14.37 -4.04 -0.60
C ALA A 41 -14.67 -2.76 -1.41
N LEU A 42 -15.67 -2.78 -2.28
CA LEU A 42 -16.10 -1.62 -3.05
C LEU A 42 -16.68 -0.51 -2.14
N THR A 43 -17.35 -0.89 -1.05
CA THR A 43 -17.83 0.07 -0.04
C THR A 43 -16.66 0.76 0.68
N GLN A 44 -15.59 0.01 0.99
CA GLN A 44 -14.36 0.58 1.55
C GLN A 44 -13.68 1.53 0.56
N LEU A 45 -13.54 1.10 -0.70
CA LEU A 45 -12.98 1.94 -1.78
C LEU A 45 -13.79 3.23 -1.99
N ARG A 46 -15.13 3.17 -1.87
CA ARG A 46 -16.02 4.33 -1.93
C ARG A 46 -15.69 5.39 -0.86
N GLY A 47 -15.23 4.97 0.30
CA GLY A 47 -14.77 5.86 1.37
C GLY A 47 -13.40 6.50 1.15
N MET A 48 -12.63 6.08 0.15
CA MET A 48 -11.33 6.63 -0.16
C MET A 48 -11.44 7.91 -0.99
N SER A 49 -10.75 8.97 -0.60
CA SER A 49 -10.83 10.28 -1.26
C SER A 49 -9.90 10.45 -2.48
N ASP A 50 -9.12 9.43 -2.82
CA ASP A 50 -8.03 9.51 -3.80
C ASP A 50 -8.48 9.34 -5.27
N ARG A 51 -9.37 10.20 -5.73
CA ARG A 51 -9.90 10.17 -7.11
C ARG A 51 -8.81 10.35 -8.17
N ASP A 52 -7.88 11.26 -7.94
CA ASP A 52 -6.84 11.56 -8.94
C ASP A 52 -5.81 10.43 -9.03
N TRP A 53 -5.51 9.76 -7.93
CA TRP A 53 -4.69 8.57 -7.93
C TRP A 53 -5.36 7.42 -8.69
N MET A 54 -6.67 7.23 -8.53
CA MET A 54 -7.41 6.23 -9.31
C MET A 54 -7.32 6.51 -10.82
N LYS A 55 -7.48 7.77 -11.25
CA LYS A 55 -7.34 8.17 -12.66
C LYS A 55 -5.94 7.87 -13.20
N LEU A 56 -4.90 8.09 -12.40
CA LEU A 56 -3.53 7.83 -12.81
C LEU A 56 -3.27 6.33 -13.02
N HIS A 57 -3.79 5.47 -12.15
CA HIS A 57 -3.53 4.02 -12.15
C HIS A 57 -4.48 3.24 -13.05
N PHE A 58 -5.66 3.76 -13.33
CA PHE A 58 -6.65 3.16 -14.22
C PHE A 58 -6.81 3.91 -15.54
N ARG A 59 -5.71 4.17 -16.20
CA ARG A 59 -5.68 4.90 -17.50
C ARG A 59 -6.53 4.26 -18.61
N HIS A 60 -6.84 2.98 -18.48
CA HIS A 60 -7.67 2.23 -19.42
C HIS A 60 -9.17 2.34 -19.11
N LEU A 61 -9.55 2.92 -17.96
CA LEU A 61 -10.93 3.21 -17.66
C LEU A 61 -11.34 4.56 -18.26
N THR A 62 -12.55 4.63 -18.81
CA THR A 62 -13.11 5.89 -19.28
C THR A 62 -13.40 6.84 -18.12
N ALA A 63 -13.59 8.12 -18.42
CA ALA A 63 -14.02 9.09 -17.41
C ALA A 63 -15.34 8.69 -16.75
N ASP A 64 -16.25 8.07 -17.53
CA ASP A 64 -17.54 7.57 -17.03
C ASP A 64 -17.36 6.34 -16.15
N ASP A 65 -16.46 5.42 -16.50
CA ASP A 65 -16.10 4.29 -15.65
C ASP A 65 -15.52 4.79 -14.32
N ILE A 66 -14.58 5.75 -14.39
CA ILE A 66 -13.98 6.35 -13.18
C ILE A 66 -15.04 7.09 -12.38
N ALA A 67 -15.97 7.80 -13.01
CA ALA A 67 -17.06 8.48 -12.32
C ALA A 67 -18.03 7.46 -11.68
N ALA A 68 -18.29 6.35 -12.33
CA ALA A 68 -19.10 5.26 -11.76
C ALA A 68 -18.42 4.55 -10.59
N TYR A 69 -17.10 4.45 -10.59
CA TYR A 69 -16.29 3.86 -9.53
C TYR A 69 -15.81 4.86 -8.49
N ALA A 70 -15.75 6.12 -8.83
CA ALA A 70 -15.31 7.20 -7.95
C ALA A 70 -16.51 7.89 -7.25
N ILE A 71 -17.59 7.23 -6.51
CA ILE A 71 -17.04 7.23 -5.22
C ILE A 71 -17.43 8.43 -4.38
N GLY A 72 -18.18 8.22 -3.43
CA GLY A 72 -18.76 9.13 -2.48
C GLY A 72 -20.27 9.16 -2.65
N ASP A 73 -20.75 9.27 -3.88
CA ASP A 73 -22.16 9.44 -4.19
C ASP A 73 -22.81 8.20 -4.85
N VAL A 74 -22.08 7.07 -4.94
CA VAL A 74 -22.62 5.83 -5.49
C VAL A 74 -23.54 5.17 -4.47
N PRO A 75 -24.84 5.00 -4.75
CA PRO A 75 -25.78 4.35 -3.84
C PRO A 75 -25.36 2.89 -3.55
N ASP A 76 -25.70 2.37 -2.38
CA ASP A 76 -25.41 0.98 -2.00
C ASP A 76 -25.94 -0.04 -3.02
N ALA A 77 -27.09 0.23 -3.62
CA ALA A 77 -27.64 -0.59 -4.69
C ALA A 77 -26.74 -0.67 -5.93
N ALA A 78 -26.03 0.42 -6.28
CA ALA A 78 -25.10 0.42 -7.39
C ALA A 78 -23.80 -0.33 -7.04
N VAL A 79 -23.34 -0.26 -5.79
CA VAL A 79 -22.22 -1.07 -5.30
C VAL A 79 -22.56 -2.56 -5.35
N ALA A 80 -23.74 -2.95 -4.92
CA ALA A 80 -24.21 -4.33 -4.97
C ALA A 80 -24.31 -4.84 -6.41
N LYS A 81 -24.85 -4.01 -7.33
CA LYS A 81 -24.90 -4.33 -8.75
C LYS A 81 -23.52 -4.52 -9.35
N LEU A 82 -22.58 -3.61 -9.06
CA LEU A 82 -21.22 -3.71 -9.55
C LEU A 82 -20.51 -5.00 -9.05
N ALA A 83 -20.72 -5.36 -7.78
CA ALA A 83 -20.18 -6.60 -7.23
C ALA A 83 -20.72 -7.86 -7.96
N ALA A 84 -22.00 -7.85 -8.31
CA ALA A 84 -22.62 -8.93 -9.10
C ALA A 84 -22.07 -8.95 -10.54
N ASP A 85 -21.95 -7.79 -11.18
CA ASP A 85 -21.39 -7.66 -12.54
C ASP A 85 -19.92 -8.15 -12.60
N LEU A 86 -19.13 -7.88 -11.55
CA LEU A 86 -17.77 -8.41 -11.44
C LEU A 86 -17.77 -9.95 -11.34
N ALA A 87 -18.69 -10.53 -10.57
CA ALA A 87 -18.82 -11.97 -10.45
C ALA A 87 -19.19 -12.61 -11.80
N ASP A 88 -20.05 -11.98 -12.59
CA ASP A 88 -20.42 -12.48 -13.91
C ASP A 88 -19.28 -12.37 -14.92
N ARG A 89 -18.47 -11.31 -14.86
CA ARG A 89 -17.30 -11.12 -15.75
C ARG A 89 -16.15 -12.07 -15.44
N LEU A 90 -15.96 -12.43 -14.18
CA LEU A 90 -14.88 -13.35 -13.77
C LEU A 90 -15.24 -14.81 -14.03
N THR A 91 -16.51 -15.13 -14.19
CA THR A 91 -16.95 -16.47 -14.58
C THR A 91 -16.72 -16.62 -16.08
N GLN A 92 -15.62 -17.26 -16.47
CA GLN A 92 -15.36 -17.57 -17.89
C GLN A 92 -15.80 -18.99 -18.18
N PRO A 93 -16.84 -19.20 -19.00
CA PRO A 93 -17.40 -20.53 -19.29
C PRO A 93 -16.42 -21.46 -20.00
N ASP A 94 -15.44 -20.93 -20.71
CA ASP A 94 -14.49 -21.70 -21.52
C ASP A 94 -13.21 -22.09 -20.79
N LEU A 95 -12.99 -21.59 -19.57
CA LEU A 95 -11.80 -21.88 -18.79
C LEU A 95 -12.12 -22.85 -17.64
N ASP A 96 -11.83 -24.13 -17.85
CA ASP A 96 -11.99 -25.15 -16.80
C ASP A 96 -10.80 -25.10 -15.83
N LEU A 97 -10.90 -24.21 -14.86
CA LEU A 97 -9.88 -24.03 -13.82
C LEU A 97 -9.79 -25.21 -12.86
N SER A 98 -10.80 -26.10 -12.83
CA SER A 98 -10.77 -27.31 -11.99
C SER A 98 -9.68 -28.29 -12.40
N LYS A 99 -9.19 -28.18 -13.63
CA LYS A 99 -8.07 -28.98 -14.16
C LYS A 99 -6.70 -28.43 -13.76
N LEU A 100 -6.63 -27.19 -13.30
CA LEU A 100 -5.38 -26.59 -12.87
C LEU A 100 -5.06 -27.05 -11.45
N LYS A 101 -4.02 -27.83 -11.30
CA LYS A 101 -3.47 -28.17 -9.97
C LYS A 101 -2.66 -26.98 -9.48
N HIS A 102 -3.22 -26.22 -8.58
CA HIS A 102 -2.49 -25.14 -7.91
C HIS A 102 -2.40 -25.46 -6.41
N SER A 103 -1.35 -24.96 -5.76
CA SER A 103 -1.02 -25.33 -4.38
C SER A 103 -1.52 -24.33 -3.34
N GLY A 104 -2.54 -23.58 -3.69
CA GLY A 104 -3.08 -22.53 -2.82
C GLY A 104 -2.61 -21.14 -3.27
N TYR A 105 -3.13 -20.13 -2.60
CA TYR A 105 -3.03 -18.78 -3.05
C TYR A 105 -2.04 -17.97 -2.26
N LYS A 106 -2.52 -17.58 -1.11
CA LYS A 106 -1.82 -16.67 -0.23
C LYS A 106 -0.89 -17.45 0.65
N ASP A 107 0.38 -17.22 0.43
CA ASP A 107 1.45 -17.91 1.09
C ASP A 107 2.06 -17.06 2.20
N PHE A 108 2.09 -15.76 1.99
CA PHE A 108 2.69 -14.81 2.89
C PHE A 108 2.03 -13.43 2.80
N THR A 109 1.97 -12.72 3.92
CA THR A 109 1.53 -11.33 4.01
C THR A 109 2.58 -10.52 4.72
N GLU A 110 2.87 -9.35 4.21
CA GLU A 110 3.83 -8.40 4.74
C GLU A 110 3.23 -6.99 4.78
N GLY A 111 3.63 -6.22 5.78
CA GLY A 111 3.15 -4.85 5.98
C GLY A 111 2.02 -4.72 7.00
N PRO A 112 1.42 -3.53 7.12
CA PRO A 112 0.37 -3.24 8.08
C PRO A 112 -0.91 -4.01 7.77
N PRO A 113 -1.85 -4.12 8.74
CA PRO A 113 -3.17 -4.70 8.48
C PRO A 113 -3.96 -3.88 7.47
N VAL A 114 -4.94 -4.52 6.82
CA VAL A 114 -5.75 -3.94 5.73
C VAL A 114 -6.35 -2.58 6.08
N GLU A 115 -6.85 -2.45 7.30
CA GLU A 115 -7.51 -1.25 7.79
C GLU A 115 -6.56 -0.15 8.25
N THR A 116 -5.24 -0.35 8.14
CA THR A 116 -4.22 0.65 8.52
C THR A 116 -3.56 1.19 7.26
N PRO A 117 -4.04 2.31 6.69
CA PRO A 117 -3.65 2.76 5.35
C PRO A 117 -2.33 3.53 5.34
N ILE A 118 -1.25 2.87 5.77
CA ILE A 118 0.12 3.42 5.80
C ILE A 118 1.10 2.52 5.07
N LEU A 119 2.14 3.11 4.50
CA LEU A 119 3.22 2.41 3.82
C LEU A 119 2.74 1.45 2.72
N LEU A 120 3.21 0.23 2.73
CA LEU A 120 3.02 -0.79 1.72
C LEU A 120 2.59 -2.10 2.35
N ARG A 121 1.56 -2.73 1.79
CA ARG A 121 1.19 -4.10 2.08
C ARG A 121 1.43 -4.96 0.85
N GLN A 122 2.00 -6.13 1.05
CA GLN A 122 2.23 -7.12 0.00
C GLN A 122 1.66 -8.47 0.40
N ASP A 123 1.11 -9.16 -0.59
CA ASP A 123 0.75 -10.57 -0.49
C ASP A 123 1.53 -11.36 -1.52
N ALA A 124 2.23 -12.40 -1.09
CA ALA A 124 2.89 -13.36 -1.96
C ALA A 124 1.98 -14.56 -2.21
N TYR A 125 2.00 -15.06 -3.43
CA TYR A 125 1.11 -16.16 -3.87
C TYR A 125 1.91 -17.34 -4.38
N LYS A 126 1.55 -18.52 -3.88
CA LYS A 126 2.07 -19.80 -4.36
C LYS A 126 1.26 -20.25 -5.59
N ALA A 127 1.95 -20.43 -6.70
CA ALA A 127 1.33 -20.86 -7.95
C ALA A 127 1.25 -22.38 -8.06
N LEU A 128 2.38 -23.07 -7.81
CA LEU A 128 2.54 -24.47 -8.05
C LEU A 128 3.51 -25.07 -7.03
N THR A 129 3.23 -26.28 -6.57
CA THR A 129 4.22 -27.13 -5.89
C THR A 129 4.22 -28.48 -6.56
N GLU A 130 5.36 -28.91 -7.04
CA GLU A 130 5.53 -30.18 -7.74
C GLU A 130 6.69 -30.99 -7.13
N PRO A 131 6.59 -32.33 -7.11
CA PRO A 131 7.71 -33.18 -6.71
C PRO A 131 8.82 -33.11 -7.77
N VAL A 132 10.05 -33.04 -7.31
CA VAL A 132 11.25 -33.03 -8.16
C VAL A 132 12.24 -34.02 -7.60
N VAL A 133 12.92 -34.75 -8.47
CA VAL A 133 13.99 -35.65 -8.10
C VAL A 133 15.31 -35.08 -8.62
N PHE A 134 16.23 -34.83 -7.72
CA PHE A 134 17.60 -34.44 -8.08
C PHE A 134 18.51 -35.66 -8.08
N SER A 135 19.36 -35.74 -9.09
CA SER A 135 20.42 -36.73 -9.14
C SER A 135 21.73 -36.09 -8.64
N GLU A 136 22.33 -36.72 -7.65
CA GLU A 136 23.63 -36.28 -7.10
C GLU A 136 24.79 -36.86 -7.93
N GLN A 137 26.01 -36.31 -7.73
CA GLN A 137 27.17 -36.76 -8.47
C GLN A 137 27.61 -38.20 -8.17
N ASP A 138 27.22 -38.69 -7.01
CA ASP A 138 27.47 -40.09 -6.59
C ASP A 138 26.44 -41.10 -7.11
N GLY A 139 25.47 -40.63 -7.92
CA GLY A 139 24.41 -41.46 -8.47
C GLY A 139 23.23 -41.63 -7.54
N SER A 140 23.24 -41.08 -6.34
CA SER A 140 22.10 -41.07 -5.44
C SER A 140 21.00 -40.07 -5.93
N THR A 141 19.80 -40.22 -5.42
CA THR A 141 18.68 -39.32 -5.75
C THR A 141 18.11 -38.69 -4.49
N VAL A 142 17.80 -37.40 -4.57
CA VAL A 142 17.14 -36.66 -3.51
C VAL A 142 15.75 -36.24 -3.99
N ASN A 143 14.72 -36.68 -3.26
CA ASN A 143 13.37 -36.24 -3.49
C ASN A 143 13.17 -34.89 -2.81
N ALA A 144 12.77 -33.91 -3.57
CA ALA A 144 12.47 -32.55 -3.11
C ALA A 144 11.16 -32.03 -3.69
N ALA A 145 10.79 -30.83 -3.33
CA ALA A 145 9.66 -30.12 -3.94
C ALA A 145 10.13 -28.84 -4.59
N HIS A 146 9.69 -28.59 -5.79
CA HIS A 146 9.83 -27.31 -6.47
C HIS A 146 8.57 -26.47 -6.21
N THR A 147 8.75 -25.25 -5.77
CA THR A 147 7.66 -24.31 -5.58
C THR A 147 7.87 -23.11 -6.46
N ALA A 148 6.93 -22.88 -7.37
CA ALA A 148 6.84 -21.64 -8.13
C ALA A 148 5.87 -20.69 -7.45
N ARG A 149 6.22 -19.40 -7.46
CA ARG A 149 5.38 -18.32 -6.96
C ARG A 149 5.09 -17.33 -8.07
N PHE A 150 3.91 -16.74 -8.01
CA PHE A 150 3.51 -15.68 -8.94
C PHE A 150 4.13 -14.32 -8.64
N GLY A 151 4.92 -14.19 -7.61
CA GLY A 151 5.36 -12.92 -7.12
C GLY A 151 4.39 -12.31 -6.13
N GLU A 152 4.59 -11.06 -5.85
CA GLU A 152 3.85 -10.31 -4.85
C GLU A 152 2.85 -9.37 -5.53
N ILE A 153 1.71 -9.20 -4.87
CA ILE A 153 0.73 -8.16 -5.20
C ILE A 153 0.80 -7.15 -4.09
N GLU A 154 0.90 -5.89 -4.44
CA GLU A 154 1.06 -4.82 -3.47
C GLU A 154 -0.12 -3.87 -3.46
N GLN A 155 -0.39 -3.31 -2.28
CA GLN A 155 -1.26 -2.17 -2.08
C GLN A 155 -0.46 -1.07 -1.38
N ARG A 156 -0.31 0.06 -2.07
CA ARG A 156 0.42 1.23 -1.56
C ARG A 156 -0.54 2.16 -0.86
N PHE A 157 -0.14 2.56 0.33
CA PHE A 157 -0.89 3.48 1.16
C PHE A 157 -0.13 4.81 1.33
N TYR A 158 -0.32 5.47 2.45
CA TYR A 158 0.23 6.79 2.70
C TYR A 158 1.66 6.73 3.24
N ALA A 159 2.47 7.69 2.80
CA ALA A 159 3.82 7.90 3.32
C ALA A 159 3.75 8.43 4.76
N THR A 160 4.48 7.77 5.66
CA THR A 160 4.52 8.15 7.07
C THR A 160 5.54 9.24 7.34
N THR A 161 5.21 10.12 8.27
CA THR A 161 6.20 11.03 8.89
C THR A 161 7.16 10.22 9.78
N ALA A 162 8.21 10.86 10.28
CA ALA A 162 9.09 10.23 11.27
C ALA A 162 8.32 9.75 12.52
N LYS A 163 7.31 10.51 12.97
CA LYS A 163 6.42 10.12 14.07
C LYS A 163 5.58 8.90 13.72
N GLY A 164 4.97 8.90 12.52
CA GLY A 164 4.19 7.76 12.04
C GLY A 164 5.05 6.52 11.87
N ARG A 165 6.30 6.66 11.42
CA ARG A 165 7.24 5.57 11.27
C ARG A 165 7.65 4.98 12.62
N ALA A 166 7.94 5.81 13.62
CA ALA A 166 8.25 5.34 14.96
C ALA A 166 7.10 4.52 15.56
N LEU A 167 5.86 5.01 15.43
CA LEU A 167 4.68 4.27 15.86
C LEU A 167 4.49 2.95 15.09
N TYR A 168 4.78 2.95 13.78
CA TYR A 168 4.75 1.71 12.98
C TYR A 168 5.76 0.68 13.49
N ASP A 169 6.99 1.12 13.75
CA ASP A 169 8.06 0.22 14.21
C ASP A 169 7.73 -0.38 15.60
N GLU A 170 7.07 0.37 16.49
CA GLU A 170 6.56 -0.15 17.76
C GLU A 170 5.48 -1.21 17.54
N CYS A 171 4.49 -0.93 16.70
CA CYS A 171 3.43 -1.89 16.37
C CYS A 171 3.99 -3.15 15.73
N LEU A 172 4.96 -2.99 14.81
CA LEU A 172 5.60 -4.11 14.13
C LEU A 172 6.39 -4.99 15.13
N ALA A 173 7.13 -4.39 16.05
CA ALA A 173 7.86 -5.12 17.07
C ALA A 173 6.90 -5.94 17.96
N GLN A 174 5.77 -5.35 18.35
CA GLN A 174 4.73 -6.04 19.12
C GLN A 174 4.13 -7.20 18.32
N PHE A 175 3.82 -6.99 17.06
CA PHE A 175 3.30 -8.00 16.15
C PHE A 175 4.28 -9.17 15.98
N GLU A 176 5.57 -8.87 15.76
CA GLU A 176 6.60 -9.91 15.62
C GLU A 176 6.77 -10.72 16.91
N ALA A 177 6.75 -10.07 18.08
CA ALA A 177 6.80 -10.73 19.35
C ALA A 177 5.59 -11.66 19.58
N ASN A 178 4.40 -11.26 19.19
CA ASN A 178 3.19 -12.09 19.29
C ASN A 178 3.24 -13.25 18.29
N ARG A 179 3.68 -13.00 17.05
CA ARG A 179 3.85 -14.04 16.04
C ARG A 179 4.89 -15.10 16.44
N ALA A 180 5.94 -14.70 17.15
CA ALA A 180 6.95 -15.64 17.63
C ALA A 180 6.41 -16.62 18.67
N LYS A 181 5.33 -16.26 19.42
CA LYS A 181 4.67 -17.15 20.38
C LYS A 181 3.87 -18.27 19.71
N ASP A 182 3.33 -18.02 18.52
CA ASP A 182 2.56 -19.00 17.73
C ASP A 182 2.87 -18.88 16.23
N PRO A 183 4.01 -19.36 15.77
CA PRO A 183 4.41 -19.27 14.36
C PRO A 183 3.49 -20.03 13.40
N GLY A 184 2.70 -20.98 13.92
CA GLY A 184 1.78 -21.80 13.15
C GLY A 184 0.40 -21.17 12.93
N LEU A 185 0.09 -20.09 13.62
CA LEU A 185 -1.25 -19.47 13.59
C LEU A 185 -1.70 -19.10 12.17
N ILE A 186 -0.81 -18.51 11.39
CA ILE A 186 -1.10 -18.09 10.01
C ILE A 186 -1.59 -19.23 9.10
N LYS A 187 -1.06 -20.45 9.32
CA LYS A 187 -1.46 -21.63 8.52
C LYS A 187 -2.70 -22.31 9.08
N ARG A 188 -2.84 -22.27 10.40
CA ARG A 188 -3.92 -22.98 11.11
C ARG A 188 -5.22 -22.18 11.12
N ASP A 189 -5.12 -20.87 11.37
CA ASP A 189 -6.25 -19.97 11.44
C ASP A 189 -5.84 -18.57 10.94
N PHE A 190 -6.03 -18.34 9.66
CA PHE A 190 -5.66 -17.08 9.03
C PHE A 190 -6.51 -15.89 9.54
N ALA A 191 -7.76 -16.13 9.90
CA ALA A 191 -8.63 -15.07 10.43
C ALA A 191 -8.17 -14.61 11.83
N ALA A 192 -7.81 -15.56 12.70
CA ALA A 192 -7.22 -15.24 13.99
C ALA A 192 -5.87 -14.52 13.87
N TYR A 193 -5.04 -14.92 12.89
CA TYR A 193 -3.79 -14.22 12.58
C TYR A 193 -4.04 -12.76 12.15
N GLN A 194 -4.99 -12.51 11.26
CA GLN A 194 -5.35 -11.15 10.85
C GLN A 194 -5.91 -10.32 12.02
N ALA A 195 -6.75 -10.92 12.85
CA ALA A 195 -7.29 -10.24 14.03
C ALA A 195 -6.19 -9.86 15.03
N SER A 196 -5.21 -10.73 15.25
CA SER A 196 -4.05 -10.42 16.10
C SER A 196 -3.23 -9.26 15.51
N CYS A 197 -2.95 -9.29 14.19
CA CYS A 197 -2.25 -8.21 13.52
C CYS A 197 -3.02 -6.86 13.65
N ALA A 198 -4.33 -6.88 13.46
CA ALA A 198 -5.18 -5.70 13.61
C ALA A 198 -5.15 -5.14 15.05
N ALA A 199 -5.11 -6.03 16.06
CA ALA A 199 -5.00 -5.65 17.46
C ALA A 199 -3.66 -4.98 17.79
N ASP A 200 -2.55 -5.50 17.26
CA ASP A 200 -1.22 -4.93 17.46
C ASP A 200 -1.08 -3.53 16.81
N PHE A 201 -1.86 -3.25 15.77
CA PHE A 201 -1.92 -1.95 15.09
C PHE A 201 -3.15 -1.10 15.49
N ALA A 202 -3.81 -1.43 16.61
CA ALA A 202 -5.05 -0.75 17.01
C ALA A 202 -4.87 0.73 17.32
N GLN A 203 -3.68 1.15 17.73
CA GLN A 203 -3.38 2.55 18.03
C GLN A 203 -3.24 3.44 16.78
N PHE A 204 -3.13 2.86 15.59
CA PHE A 204 -3.18 3.65 14.35
C PHE A 204 -4.61 4.06 14.01
N PRO A 205 -4.85 5.34 13.72
CA PRO A 205 -6.10 5.79 13.13
C PRO A 205 -6.40 5.08 11.80
N LYS A 206 -7.69 4.86 11.53
CA LYS A 206 -8.15 4.14 10.33
C LYS A 206 -8.54 5.07 9.19
N THR A 207 -8.60 6.38 9.43
CA THR A 207 -9.01 7.37 8.44
C THR A 207 -7.88 8.36 8.14
N LEU A 208 -7.82 8.83 6.90
CA LEU A 208 -6.85 9.84 6.51
C LEU A 208 -6.94 11.13 7.32
N PRO A 209 -8.13 11.69 7.60
CA PRO A 209 -8.23 12.88 8.44
C PRO A 209 -7.62 12.71 9.83
N ASP A 210 -7.83 11.56 10.46
CA ASP A 210 -7.28 11.28 11.79
C ASP A 210 -5.77 11.04 11.76
N LEU A 211 -5.26 10.39 10.71
CA LEU A 211 -3.82 10.21 10.49
C LEU A 211 -3.12 11.56 10.30
N LEU A 212 -3.70 12.45 9.50
CA LEU A 212 -3.17 13.82 9.28
C LEU A 212 -3.25 14.66 10.54
N LYS A 213 -4.38 14.62 11.25
CA LYS A 213 -4.56 15.35 12.52
C LYS A 213 -3.53 14.96 13.57
N GLN A 214 -3.10 13.71 13.59
CA GLN A 214 -2.07 13.22 14.49
C GLN A 214 -0.66 13.35 13.90
N GLU A 215 -0.51 13.93 12.72
CA GLU A 215 0.76 14.10 12.03
C GLU A 215 1.53 12.80 11.79
N LEU A 216 0.79 11.72 11.49
CA LEU A 216 1.37 10.39 11.26
C LEU A 216 1.71 10.14 9.78
N VAL A 217 1.06 10.87 8.87
CA VAL A 217 1.26 10.76 7.42
C VAL A 217 1.40 12.14 6.79
N PHE A 218 1.95 12.19 5.59
CA PHE A 218 2.04 13.40 4.78
C PHE A 218 0.80 13.59 3.90
N GLY A 219 0.40 14.85 3.70
CA GLY A 219 -0.74 15.23 2.88
C GLY A 219 -0.34 16.03 1.63
N ARG A 220 -1.20 15.97 0.61
CA ARG A 220 -1.17 16.87 -0.53
C ARG A 220 -2.42 17.72 -0.50
N TYR A 221 -2.26 19.01 -0.41
CA TYR A 221 -3.32 19.99 -0.24
C TYR A 221 -3.62 20.70 -1.56
N SER A 222 -4.88 21.02 -1.80
CA SER A 222 -5.29 21.81 -2.97
C SER A 222 -6.55 22.62 -2.67
N ALA A 223 -6.70 23.74 -3.35
CA ALA A 223 -7.92 24.53 -3.33
C ALA A 223 -9.05 23.79 -4.03
N THR A 224 -10.28 23.92 -3.53
CA THR A 224 -11.49 23.43 -4.20
C THR A 224 -12.07 24.51 -5.10
N GLY A 225 -13.00 24.16 -6.00
CA GLY A 225 -13.75 25.15 -6.78
C GLY A 225 -14.48 26.17 -5.90
N LYS A 226 -15.02 25.76 -4.74
CA LYS A 226 -15.62 26.64 -3.75
C LYS A 226 -14.59 27.59 -3.13
N GLY A 227 -13.38 27.06 -2.83
CA GLY A 227 -12.29 27.86 -2.30
C GLY A 227 -11.81 28.92 -3.28
N LEU A 228 -11.60 28.54 -4.55
CA LEU A 228 -11.23 29.45 -5.63
C LEU A 228 -12.26 30.57 -5.83
N ALA A 229 -13.56 30.24 -5.80
CA ALA A 229 -14.62 31.22 -5.90
C ALA A 229 -14.68 32.18 -4.69
N ALA A 230 -14.19 31.76 -3.53
CA ALA A 230 -14.14 32.56 -2.30
C ALA A 230 -12.76 33.23 -2.09
N ALA A 231 -11.83 33.07 -3.02
CA ALA A 231 -10.48 33.63 -2.89
C ALA A 231 -10.53 35.15 -2.61
N GLY A 232 -9.67 35.59 -1.68
CA GLY A 232 -9.66 36.99 -1.21
C GLY A 232 -10.66 37.33 -0.10
N THR A 233 -11.71 36.54 0.10
CA THR A 233 -12.68 36.73 1.19
C THR A 233 -12.41 35.81 2.41
N ILE A 234 -11.61 34.77 2.22
CA ILE A 234 -11.27 33.81 3.27
C ILE A 234 -10.41 34.50 4.32
N ALA A 235 -10.81 34.40 5.60
CA ALA A 235 -10.09 35.06 6.70
C ALA A 235 -9.07 34.18 7.40
N THR A 236 -9.27 32.86 7.38
CA THR A 236 -8.43 31.90 8.10
C THR A 236 -7.30 31.35 7.23
N THR A 237 -6.18 31.03 7.85
CA THR A 237 -5.07 30.26 7.27
C THR A 237 -4.98 28.86 7.90
N ASP A 238 -5.84 28.54 8.86
CA ASP A 238 -5.88 27.20 9.45
C ASP A 238 -6.35 26.16 8.43
N VAL A 239 -5.48 25.20 8.12
CA VAL A 239 -5.72 24.17 7.09
C VAL A 239 -6.92 23.31 7.43
N ASN A 240 -7.10 22.94 8.71
CA ASN A 240 -8.24 22.11 9.14
C ASN A 240 -9.55 22.87 8.98
N GLU A 241 -9.54 24.16 9.29
CA GLU A 241 -10.70 25.04 9.10
C GLU A 241 -11.02 25.24 7.61
N LEU A 242 -9.99 25.39 6.77
CA LEU A 242 -10.17 25.49 5.32
C LEU A 242 -10.79 24.22 4.74
N ILE A 243 -10.37 23.04 5.20
CA ILE A 243 -10.92 21.75 4.80
C ILE A 243 -12.35 21.60 5.31
N ALA A 244 -12.62 21.90 6.59
CA ALA A 244 -13.93 21.77 7.18
C ALA A 244 -14.97 22.68 6.49
N LYS A 245 -14.56 23.87 6.04
CA LYS A 245 -15.40 24.79 5.25
C LYS A 245 -15.51 24.41 3.77
N GLY A 246 -14.77 23.40 3.33
CA GLY A 246 -14.75 22.94 1.95
C GLY A 246 -14.04 23.90 0.99
N PHE A 247 -13.16 24.77 1.47
CA PHE A 247 -12.33 25.66 0.64
C PHE A 247 -11.06 24.96 0.16
N ALA A 248 -10.56 24.01 0.94
CA ALA A 248 -9.45 23.12 0.59
C ALA A 248 -9.85 21.66 0.70
N ARG A 249 -9.06 20.81 0.05
CA ARG A 249 -9.10 19.37 0.19
C ARG A 249 -7.69 18.84 0.43
N VAL A 250 -7.60 17.64 1.01
CA VAL A 250 -6.34 16.95 1.23
C VAL A 250 -6.44 15.52 0.74
N GLU A 251 -5.36 15.05 0.15
CA GLU A 251 -5.13 13.66 -0.22
C GLU A 251 -3.86 13.18 0.50
N GLY A 252 -3.79 11.90 0.86
CA GLY A 252 -2.57 11.36 1.45
C GLY A 252 -1.48 11.22 0.39
N LEU A 253 -0.25 11.65 0.69
CA LEU A 253 0.89 11.35 -0.17
C LEU A 253 1.16 9.86 -0.16
N ARG A 254 1.32 9.28 -1.35
CA ARG A 254 1.57 7.84 -1.50
C ARG A 254 3.00 7.49 -1.12
N TYR A 255 3.13 6.33 -0.47
CA TYR A 255 4.43 5.74 -0.19
C TYR A 255 5.07 5.22 -1.47
N GLU A 256 6.21 5.79 -1.81
CA GLU A 256 7.01 5.46 -3.00
C GLU A 256 8.48 5.19 -2.66
N ASP A 257 8.77 5.13 -1.37
CA ASP A 257 10.12 4.90 -0.85
C ASP A 257 10.38 3.39 -0.78
N PHE A 258 10.78 2.81 -1.91
CA PHE A 258 11.12 1.40 -2.00
C PHE A 258 12.53 1.15 -1.49
N LEU A 259 12.64 0.18 -0.59
CA LEU A 259 13.95 -0.35 -0.24
C LEU A 259 14.59 -1.00 -1.48
N PRO A 260 15.92 -0.88 -1.66
CA PRO A 260 16.64 -1.52 -2.77
C PRO A 260 16.39 -3.03 -2.87
N PHE A 261 16.12 -3.68 -1.74
CA PHE A 261 15.79 -5.11 -1.67
C PHE A 261 14.47 -5.44 -2.37
N SER A 262 13.44 -4.63 -2.17
CA SER A 262 12.15 -4.79 -2.87
C SER A 262 12.33 -4.60 -4.38
N ALA A 263 13.10 -3.60 -4.79
CA ALA A 263 13.41 -3.35 -6.20
C ALA A 263 14.20 -4.49 -6.84
N ALA A 264 15.01 -5.23 -6.06
CA ALA A 264 15.72 -6.42 -6.49
C ALA A 264 14.88 -7.70 -6.46
N GLY A 265 13.59 -7.62 -6.08
CA GLY A 265 12.72 -8.79 -5.95
C GLY A 265 13.01 -9.66 -4.73
N ILE A 266 13.71 -9.13 -3.73
CA ILE A 266 14.03 -9.83 -2.49
C ILE A 266 13.07 -9.33 -1.40
N PHE A 267 12.11 -10.16 -1.07
CA PHE A 267 11.11 -9.86 -0.05
C PHE A 267 11.30 -10.77 1.17
N ALA A 268 10.76 -10.38 2.32
CA ALA A 268 10.83 -11.19 3.53
C ALA A 268 10.17 -12.57 3.31
N SER A 269 9.16 -12.66 2.46
CA SER A 269 8.57 -13.92 2.00
C SER A 269 9.57 -14.86 1.32
N ASN A 270 10.59 -14.32 0.65
CA ASN A 270 11.63 -15.13 0.02
C ASN A 270 12.69 -15.62 1.02
N LEU A 271 12.89 -14.89 2.10
CA LEU A 271 13.92 -15.20 3.10
C LEU A 271 13.46 -16.21 4.16
N GLY A 272 12.15 -16.27 4.43
CA GLY A 272 11.57 -17.09 5.50
C GLY A 272 11.29 -18.56 5.15
N GLN A 273 11.39 -18.95 3.87
CA GLN A 273 10.87 -20.23 3.40
C GLN A 273 11.83 -21.41 3.43
N TYR A 274 13.13 -21.14 3.45
CA TYR A 274 14.09 -22.19 3.15
C TYR A 274 14.61 -22.95 4.35
N GLY A 275 14.11 -22.66 5.58
CA GLY A 275 14.68 -23.29 6.78
C GLY A 275 16.20 -23.07 6.88
N THR A 276 16.81 -22.57 5.82
CA THR A 276 18.13 -22.02 5.84
C THR A 276 18.09 -20.82 6.73
N LYS A 277 18.64 -20.95 7.93
CA LYS A 277 19.23 -19.78 8.57
C LYS A 277 20.13 -19.20 7.50
N SER A 278 19.58 -18.22 6.76
CA SER A 278 20.37 -17.45 5.83
C SER A 278 21.58 -17.00 6.62
N THR A 279 22.78 -17.25 6.16
CA THR A 279 23.99 -16.58 6.64
C THR A 279 23.86 -15.06 6.54
N ALA A 280 22.85 -14.54 5.84
CA ALA A 280 22.33 -13.19 5.94
C ALA A 280 21.67 -12.85 7.31
N ALA A 281 21.61 -13.77 8.26
CA ALA A 281 21.26 -13.42 9.64
C ALA A 281 22.35 -12.57 10.32
N GLU A 282 23.57 -12.62 9.88
CA GLU A 282 24.55 -11.57 10.10
C GLU A 282 24.38 -10.51 9.00
N LYS A 283 23.34 -9.70 9.13
CA LYS A 283 23.23 -8.48 8.32
C LYS A 283 24.45 -7.63 8.65
N PRO A 284 25.37 -7.42 7.69
CA PRO A 284 26.36 -6.39 7.89
C PRO A 284 25.58 -5.10 8.10
N THR A 285 25.62 -4.55 9.27
CA THR A 285 25.01 -3.25 9.58
C THR A 285 25.88 -2.20 8.91
N TYR A 286 25.64 -1.96 7.64
CA TYR A 286 26.23 -0.81 6.96
C TYR A 286 25.56 0.45 7.51
N SER A 287 26.36 1.37 8.03
CA SER A 287 25.82 2.70 8.33
C SER A 287 25.43 3.41 7.03
N LYS A 288 24.55 4.38 7.12
CA LYS A 288 24.16 5.22 5.98
C LYS A 288 25.37 5.86 5.31
N GLU A 289 26.33 6.29 6.11
CA GLU A 289 27.57 6.92 5.67
C GLU A 289 28.42 5.96 4.86
N LEU A 290 28.62 4.74 5.36
CA LEU A 290 29.38 3.71 4.67
C LEU A 290 28.70 3.28 3.36
N LEU A 291 27.36 3.16 3.35
CA LEU A 291 26.64 2.89 2.12
C LEU A 291 26.80 4.01 1.10
N GLN A 292 26.75 5.27 1.53
CA GLN A 292 27.00 6.42 0.66
C GLN A 292 28.43 6.43 0.08
N GLU A 293 29.41 6.07 0.90
CA GLU A 293 30.79 5.93 0.47
C GLU A 293 30.94 4.83 -0.58
N ILE A 294 30.39 3.64 -0.32
CA ILE A 294 30.42 2.49 -1.26
C ILE A 294 29.74 2.83 -2.58
N MET A 295 28.62 3.52 -2.53
CA MET A 295 27.85 3.88 -3.73
C MET A 295 28.42 5.12 -4.47
N GLY A 296 29.27 5.90 -3.83
CA GLY A 296 29.73 7.19 -4.36
C GLY A 296 28.59 8.21 -4.53
N ARG A 297 27.44 8.01 -3.84
CA ARG A 297 26.25 8.84 -3.95
C ARG A 297 25.59 9.03 -2.59
N ARG A 298 24.94 10.19 -2.41
CA ARG A 298 24.13 10.46 -1.23
C ARG A 298 22.84 9.63 -1.28
N ILE A 299 22.46 9.06 -0.15
CA ILE A 299 21.13 8.45 0.04
C ILE A 299 20.15 9.58 0.34
N ILE A 300 19.13 9.72 -0.48
CA ILE A 300 18.08 10.71 -0.29
C ILE A 300 17.27 10.35 0.97
N ASP A 301 16.99 11.34 1.80
CA ASP A 301 16.10 11.16 2.94
C ASP A 301 14.64 11.33 2.47
N PRO A 302 13.84 10.29 2.48
CA PRO A 302 12.46 10.36 2.02
C PRO A 302 11.60 11.32 2.83
N ASN A 303 11.90 11.53 4.11
CA ASN A 303 11.18 12.51 4.92
C ASN A 303 11.37 13.94 4.40
N VAL A 304 12.56 14.27 3.90
CA VAL A 304 12.81 15.59 3.28
C VAL A 304 12.01 15.73 2.00
N VAL A 305 11.93 14.68 1.19
CA VAL A 305 11.16 14.68 -0.06
C VAL A 305 9.67 14.87 0.23
N TYR A 306 9.09 14.01 1.08
CA TYR A 306 7.65 14.09 1.39
C TYR A 306 7.27 15.41 2.09
N ALA A 307 8.10 15.88 3.03
CA ALA A 307 7.86 17.17 3.68
C ALA A 307 7.95 18.35 2.70
N GLY A 308 8.83 18.26 1.71
CA GLY A 308 8.93 19.24 0.63
C GLY A 308 7.71 19.23 -0.28
N MET A 309 7.27 18.06 -0.72
CA MET A 309 6.07 17.89 -1.55
C MET A 309 4.80 18.38 -0.83
N GLU A 310 4.66 18.08 0.45
CA GLU A 310 3.57 18.59 1.27
C GLU A 310 3.62 20.13 1.36
N ALA A 311 4.78 20.68 1.68
CA ALA A 311 4.96 22.13 1.79
C ALA A 311 4.72 22.87 0.47
N GLU A 312 5.15 22.31 -0.65
CA GLU A 312 4.88 22.84 -1.99
C GLU A 312 3.37 22.90 -2.25
N SER A 313 2.64 21.81 -1.96
CA SER A 313 1.20 21.74 -2.13
C SER A 313 0.45 22.75 -1.24
N LEU A 314 0.91 22.95 -0.01
CA LEU A 314 0.37 23.95 0.89
C LEU A 314 0.60 25.38 0.37
N LEU A 315 1.81 25.71 -0.08
CA LEU A 315 2.10 27.03 -0.67
C LEU A 315 1.26 27.29 -1.91
N GLN A 316 1.08 26.28 -2.77
CA GLN A 316 0.21 26.40 -3.95
C GLN A 316 -1.24 26.63 -3.53
N MET A 317 -1.77 25.85 -2.60
CA MET A 317 -3.14 25.99 -2.09
C MET A 317 -3.37 27.39 -1.48
N TYR A 318 -2.42 27.88 -0.67
CA TYR A 318 -2.52 29.25 -0.11
C TYR A 318 -2.45 30.33 -1.18
N GLY A 319 -1.64 30.11 -2.23
CA GLY A 319 -1.59 30.98 -3.40
C GLY A 319 -2.93 31.05 -4.11
N ASP A 320 -3.50 29.89 -4.43
CA ASP A 320 -4.78 29.74 -5.12
C ASP A 320 -5.96 30.37 -4.34
N LEU A 321 -5.91 30.30 -3.00
CA LEU A 321 -6.92 30.89 -2.11
C LEU A 321 -6.66 32.38 -1.81
N GLY A 322 -5.58 32.98 -2.31
CA GLY A 322 -5.20 34.36 -2.04
C GLY A 322 -4.78 34.61 -0.59
N LEU A 323 -4.24 33.60 0.09
CA LEU A 323 -3.88 33.62 1.52
C LEU A 323 -2.39 33.78 1.78
N THR A 324 -1.55 33.80 0.77
CA THR A 324 -0.09 33.84 0.93
C THR A 324 0.37 35.00 1.83
N ASN A 325 -0.23 36.17 1.69
CA ASN A 325 0.11 37.36 2.49
C ASN A 325 -0.47 37.32 3.91
N LYS A 326 -1.30 36.35 4.24
CA LYS A 326 -1.90 36.15 5.57
C LYS A 326 -1.15 35.12 6.41
N LEU A 327 -0.21 34.39 5.81
CA LEU A 327 0.73 33.54 6.54
C LEU A 327 1.68 34.37 7.36
N SER A 328 1.97 33.90 8.56
CA SER A 328 3.07 34.51 9.33
C SER A 328 4.42 34.31 8.61
N GLU A 329 5.35 35.23 8.85
CA GLU A 329 6.71 35.13 8.30
C GLU A 329 7.34 33.76 8.64
N LYS A 330 7.14 33.31 9.88
CA LYS A 330 7.66 32.03 10.35
C LYS A 330 7.08 30.84 9.58
N GLU A 331 5.78 30.81 9.37
CA GLU A 331 5.10 29.72 8.60
C GLU A 331 5.55 29.73 7.15
N SER A 332 5.54 30.89 6.51
CA SER A 332 6.00 31.04 5.12
C SER A 332 7.45 30.62 4.95
N ALA A 333 8.35 31.05 5.87
CA ALA A 333 9.75 30.66 5.84
C ALA A 333 9.95 29.16 6.06
N SER A 334 9.20 28.56 6.97
CA SER A 334 9.23 27.12 7.23
C SER A 334 8.83 26.31 5.99
N LEU A 335 7.70 26.64 5.36
CA LEU A 335 7.24 25.95 4.14
C LEU A 335 8.24 26.11 2.99
N LYS A 336 8.72 27.33 2.74
CA LYS A 336 9.73 27.59 1.70
C LYS A 336 11.04 26.85 1.96
N GLY A 337 11.46 26.76 3.23
CA GLY A 337 12.66 26.01 3.63
C GLY A 337 12.54 24.52 3.33
N LYS A 338 11.38 23.90 3.60
CA LYS A 338 11.11 22.51 3.25
C LYS A 338 11.15 22.28 1.74
N VAL A 339 10.53 23.16 0.95
CA VAL A 339 10.57 23.09 -0.52
C VAL A 339 12.00 23.22 -1.04
N ALA A 340 12.77 24.19 -0.54
CA ALA A 340 14.16 24.34 -0.95
C ALA A 340 15.01 23.12 -0.60
N GLY A 341 14.81 22.53 0.58
CA GLY A 341 15.47 21.28 0.97
C GLY A 341 15.14 20.11 0.04
N TYR A 342 13.89 19.99 -0.38
CA TYR A 342 13.44 18.99 -1.34
C TYR A 342 14.05 19.21 -2.73
N LEU A 343 13.96 20.44 -3.27
CA LEU A 343 14.49 20.75 -4.59
C LEU A 343 16.00 20.54 -4.70
N ALA A 344 16.74 20.78 -3.60
CA ALA A 344 18.17 20.52 -3.54
C ALA A 344 18.55 19.02 -3.66
N LEU A 345 17.59 18.11 -3.53
CA LEU A 345 17.80 16.66 -3.67
C LEU A 345 17.50 16.14 -5.08
N ILE A 346 16.82 16.95 -5.91
CA ILE A 346 16.51 16.58 -7.30
C ILE A 346 17.73 16.90 -8.15
N PRO A 347 18.32 15.93 -8.85
CA PRO A 347 19.38 16.20 -9.81
C PRO A 347 18.84 17.09 -10.94
N GLU A 348 19.63 18.05 -11.40
CA GLU A 348 19.35 18.85 -12.59
C GLU A 348 19.23 17.98 -13.86
#